data_878f89eb4a415d8c9fc66f2381ab97d9
#
_entry.id   878f89eb4a415d8c9fc66f2381ab97d9
#
_cell.length_a   1.000
_cell.length_b   1.000
_cell.length_c   1.000
_cell.angle_alpha   90.00
_cell.angle_beta   90.00
_cell.angle_gamma   90.00
#
_symmetry.space_group_name_H-M   'P 1'
#
loop_
_entity.id
_entity.type
_entity.pdbx_description
1 polymer ?
#
loop_
_entity_poly.entity_id
_entity_poly.type
_entity_poly.pdbx_seq_one_letter_code
_entity_poly.pdbx_strand_id
1 'polypeptide(L)'
;MSQDALLSPGNVQAYLAEHGLWPGSAPLRIRELGGGISNVVLLVEGNSQNGEGIRWVVKQSLDKLRVQDDWRSERSRIFREAEAIRALGAVLGREAIPQVVHVGIENYVVIMTAAPPESVMWKEALLDGRVDMAVARRAGTLLALMITSSRRDPAFAKAFADRTVFEQLRIDPYYRTTAARHADLRALIEKLIEDSWQVRTSTVHGDYSPKNLLVKGNLIFLIDFEVAHWGDPAFDAAFLLNHLFLKAFHQPRFGELYFSAAGELWRALRVGTEKVTLGDFENMTMRHLGALMLARIDGKSPVEYIRVEAAKDRVRRFARRLLLEGPWSLEETLAVARKAVGGKSEV
;
A
#
# COMPACT_ATOMS: atom_id res chain seq x y z
N MET A 1 31.25 8.97 0.73
CA MET A 1 30.72 8.52 -0.60
C MET A 1 30.25 9.73 -1.40
N SER A 2 30.30 9.73 -2.76
CA SER A 2 29.69 10.83 -3.53
C SER A 2 28.19 10.90 -3.24
N GLN A 3 27.62 12.11 -3.21
CA GLN A 3 26.17 12.36 -2.89
C GLN A 3 25.19 11.57 -3.78
N ASP A 4 25.63 11.11 -4.96
CA ASP A 4 24.79 10.40 -5.94
C ASP A 4 25.06 8.88 -6.02
N ALA A 5 25.93 8.33 -5.18
CA ALA A 5 26.22 6.91 -5.22
C ALA A 5 25.03 6.08 -4.72
N LEU A 6 24.53 5.20 -5.58
CA LEU A 6 23.50 4.24 -5.16
C LEU A 6 24.08 3.19 -4.22
N LEU A 7 23.33 2.91 -3.16
CA LEU A 7 23.64 1.83 -2.24
C LEU A 7 23.42 0.47 -2.90
N SER A 8 24.27 -0.46 -2.56
CA SER A 8 24.29 -1.83 -3.05
C SER A 8 24.80 -2.77 -1.96
N PRO A 9 24.66 -4.08 -2.11
CA PRO A 9 25.29 -5.03 -1.18
C PRO A 9 26.80 -4.84 -1.01
N GLY A 10 27.48 -4.31 -2.05
CA GLY A 10 28.92 -4.11 -2.04
C GLY A 10 29.41 -2.85 -1.30
N ASN A 11 28.54 -1.85 -1.07
CA ASN A 11 28.97 -0.56 -0.47
C ASN A 11 28.20 -0.14 0.79
N VAL A 12 27.07 -0.77 1.10
CA VAL A 12 26.22 -0.36 2.24
C VAL A 12 26.93 -0.56 3.59
N GLN A 13 27.82 -1.56 3.75
CA GLN A 13 28.58 -1.75 4.97
C GLN A 13 29.51 -0.55 5.24
N ALA A 14 30.17 -0.04 4.20
CA ALA A 14 30.99 1.18 4.32
C ALA A 14 30.14 2.40 4.70
N TYR A 15 28.95 2.55 4.10
CA TYR A 15 27.99 3.58 4.47
C TYR A 15 27.60 3.53 5.95
N LEU A 16 27.30 2.33 6.46
CA LEU A 16 26.93 2.14 7.88
C LEU A 16 28.08 2.47 8.81
N ALA A 17 29.32 2.13 8.45
CA ALA A 17 30.52 2.44 9.22
C ALA A 17 30.81 3.96 9.24
N GLU A 18 30.72 4.64 8.10
CA GLU A 18 30.91 6.10 7.96
C GLU A 18 29.94 6.89 8.85
N HIS A 19 28.72 6.36 9.05
CA HIS A 19 27.70 7.00 9.88
C HIS A 19 27.67 6.50 11.34
N GLY A 20 28.68 5.70 11.76
CA GLY A 20 28.80 5.21 13.12
C GLY A 20 27.71 4.20 13.55
N LEU A 21 26.99 3.64 12.59
CA LEU A 21 25.89 2.70 12.84
C LEU A 21 26.37 1.26 12.99
N TRP A 22 27.54 0.95 12.42
CA TRP A 22 28.12 -0.37 12.47
C TRP A 22 29.65 -0.30 12.54
N PRO A 23 30.31 -1.05 13.44
CA PRO A 23 31.77 -1.13 13.46
C PRO A 23 32.23 -1.87 12.19
N GLY A 24 33.05 -1.23 11.36
CA GLY A 24 33.39 -1.69 10.00
C GLY A 24 34.04 -3.08 9.88
N SER A 25 34.49 -3.66 11.02
CA SER A 25 35.18 -4.96 11.06
C SER A 25 34.26 -6.17 11.22
N ALA A 26 33.01 -6.00 11.69
CA ALA A 26 32.08 -7.13 11.87
C ALA A 26 31.36 -7.45 10.56
N PRO A 27 31.32 -8.73 10.10
CA PRO A 27 30.69 -9.09 8.84
C PRO A 27 29.16 -8.93 8.92
N LEU A 28 28.59 -8.39 7.85
CA LEU A 28 27.16 -8.28 7.65
C LEU A 28 26.68 -9.22 6.54
N ARG A 29 25.54 -9.85 6.74
CA ARG A 29 24.79 -10.49 5.66
C ARG A 29 23.91 -9.45 4.99
N ILE A 30 24.18 -9.16 3.75
CA ILE A 30 23.45 -8.12 3.00
C ILE A 30 22.84 -8.75 1.77
N ARG A 31 21.56 -8.46 1.53
CA ARG A 31 20.87 -8.83 0.29
C ARG A 31 19.91 -7.75 -0.17
N GLU A 32 19.83 -7.52 -1.47
CA GLU A 32 18.82 -6.66 -2.06
C GLU A 32 17.45 -7.37 -2.01
N LEU A 33 16.44 -6.64 -1.54
CA LEU A 33 15.05 -7.11 -1.55
C LEU A 33 14.42 -6.69 -2.88
N GLY A 34 13.97 -7.67 -3.66
CA GLY A 34 13.31 -7.43 -4.93
C GLY A 34 11.88 -6.89 -4.78
N GLY A 35 11.31 -6.44 -5.92
CA GLY A 35 9.89 -6.06 -6.02
C GLY A 35 9.57 -4.60 -5.75
N GLY A 36 10.50 -3.77 -5.30
CA GLY A 36 10.35 -2.32 -5.20
C GLY A 36 10.77 -1.63 -6.49
N ILE A 37 9.96 -0.67 -6.98
CA ILE A 37 10.27 0.11 -8.19
C ILE A 37 10.78 1.52 -7.86
N SER A 38 10.46 2.04 -6.68
CA SER A 38 10.73 3.42 -6.25
C SER A 38 12.04 3.59 -5.47
N ASN A 39 12.58 2.50 -4.89
CA ASN A 39 13.73 2.56 -4.00
C ASN A 39 14.71 1.41 -4.27
N VAL A 40 15.99 1.61 -3.93
CA VAL A 40 16.89 0.51 -3.57
C VAL A 40 16.51 0.06 -2.17
N VAL A 41 16.35 -1.23 -1.94
CA VAL A 41 15.96 -1.80 -0.65
C VAL A 41 16.91 -2.94 -0.30
N LEU A 42 17.68 -2.78 0.77
CA LEU A 42 18.65 -3.76 1.23
C LEU A 42 18.26 -4.28 2.62
N LEU A 43 18.24 -5.59 2.80
CA LEU A 43 18.19 -6.21 4.12
C LEU A 43 19.60 -6.41 4.61
N VAL A 44 19.86 -5.93 5.83
CA VAL A 44 21.16 -6.02 6.52
C VAL A 44 20.97 -6.77 7.82
N GLU A 45 21.70 -7.85 7.99
CA GLU A 45 21.65 -8.71 9.19
C GLU A 45 23.07 -8.94 9.72
N GLY A 46 23.24 -8.88 11.04
CA GLY A 46 24.51 -9.13 11.69
C GLY A 46 24.39 -9.19 13.20
N ASN A 47 25.46 -9.58 13.88
CA ASN A 47 25.55 -9.54 15.32
C ASN A 47 26.57 -8.48 15.72
N SER A 48 26.16 -7.58 16.62
CA SER A 48 27.08 -6.59 17.21
C SER A 48 28.16 -7.29 18.06
N GLN A 49 29.22 -6.56 18.38
CA GLN A 49 30.29 -7.09 19.26
C GLN A 49 29.76 -7.50 20.65
N ASN A 50 28.65 -6.93 21.08
CA ASN A 50 27.97 -7.26 22.35
C ASN A 50 26.97 -8.43 22.20
N GLY A 51 26.94 -9.13 21.05
CA GLY A 51 26.06 -10.26 20.80
C GLY A 51 24.61 -9.87 20.44
N GLU A 52 24.26 -8.59 20.42
CA GLU A 52 22.94 -8.15 19.97
C GLU A 52 22.82 -8.26 18.46
N GLY A 53 21.83 -9.04 18.00
CA GLY A 53 21.51 -9.17 16.58
C GLY A 53 20.84 -7.91 16.03
N ILE A 54 21.35 -7.42 14.90
CA ILE A 54 20.66 -6.39 14.13
C ILE A 54 19.97 -7.01 12.91
N ARG A 55 18.82 -6.47 12.59
CA ARG A 55 18.07 -6.79 11.37
C ARG A 55 17.40 -5.53 10.86
N TRP A 56 18.04 -4.90 9.87
CA TRP A 56 17.64 -3.60 9.34
C TRP A 56 17.28 -3.68 7.86
N VAL A 57 16.40 -2.78 7.46
CA VAL A 57 16.14 -2.44 6.07
C VAL A 57 16.74 -1.08 5.80
N VAL A 58 17.62 -1.02 4.81
CA VAL A 58 18.17 0.23 4.27
C VAL A 58 17.44 0.55 2.98
N LYS A 59 16.74 1.66 2.94
CA LYS A 59 16.04 2.17 1.75
C LYS A 59 16.73 3.42 1.25
N GLN A 60 16.95 3.50 -0.07
CA GLN A 60 17.41 4.72 -0.76
C GLN A 60 16.47 5.04 -1.90
N SER A 61 15.96 6.26 -1.88
CA SER A 61 14.99 6.74 -2.87
C SER A 61 15.63 7.00 -4.23
N LEU A 62 14.95 6.53 -5.30
CA LEU A 62 15.32 6.79 -6.68
C LEU A 62 14.54 7.98 -7.26
N ASP A 63 15.15 8.80 -8.09
CA ASP A 63 14.49 9.88 -8.83
C ASP A 63 13.53 9.33 -9.89
N LYS A 64 14.01 8.35 -10.67
CA LYS A 64 13.23 7.63 -11.67
C LYS A 64 12.90 6.23 -11.20
N LEU A 65 11.62 5.86 -11.31
CA LEU A 65 11.14 4.54 -10.94
C LEU A 65 11.65 3.47 -11.93
N ARG A 66 11.90 2.26 -11.44
CA ARG A 66 12.38 1.10 -12.23
C ARG A 66 11.23 0.48 -13.04
N VAL A 67 10.66 1.25 -13.96
CA VAL A 67 9.61 0.85 -14.92
C VAL A 67 9.95 1.32 -16.32
N GLN A 68 9.25 0.78 -17.34
CA GLN A 68 9.50 1.17 -18.74
C GLN A 68 9.07 2.62 -19.03
N ASP A 69 7.96 3.07 -18.43
CA ASP A 69 7.47 4.43 -18.59
C ASP A 69 8.40 5.44 -17.89
N ASP A 70 8.44 6.69 -18.39
CA ASP A 70 9.10 7.77 -17.65
C ASP A 70 8.22 8.19 -16.48
N TRP A 71 8.46 7.54 -15.34
CA TRP A 71 7.74 7.77 -14.10
C TRP A 71 8.72 8.25 -13.03
N ARG A 72 8.57 9.50 -12.62
CA ARG A 72 9.40 10.16 -11.63
C ARG A 72 8.60 10.52 -10.40
N SER A 73 9.28 10.60 -9.27
CA SER A 73 8.72 11.10 -8.02
C SER A 73 9.84 11.71 -7.17
N GLU A 74 9.51 12.70 -6.37
CA GLU A 74 10.45 13.38 -5.50
C GLU A 74 11.17 12.39 -4.57
N ARG A 75 12.50 12.47 -4.52
CA ARG A 75 13.31 11.61 -3.65
C ARG A 75 13.04 11.85 -2.16
N SER A 76 12.61 13.05 -1.80
CA SER A 76 12.24 13.45 -0.43
C SER A 76 11.10 12.62 0.18
N ARG A 77 10.33 11.87 -0.64
CA ARG A 77 9.29 10.93 -0.16
C ARG A 77 9.82 9.92 0.88
N ILE A 78 11.11 9.58 0.82
CA ILE A 78 11.72 8.67 1.81
C ILE A 78 11.72 9.28 3.22
N PHE A 79 11.81 10.59 3.35
CA PHE A 79 11.74 11.28 4.64
C PHE A 79 10.30 11.31 5.17
N ARG A 80 9.32 11.39 4.27
CA ARG A 80 7.90 11.20 4.58
C ARG A 80 7.65 9.83 5.19
N GLU A 81 8.27 8.78 4.64
CA GLU A 81 8.20 7.44 5.22
C GLU A 81 8.74 7.42 6.66
N ALA A 82 9.91 8.00 6.89
CA ALA A 82 10.49 8.07 8.23
C ALA A 82 9.61 8.86 9.22
N GLU A 83 9.02 9.96 8.79
CA GLU A 83 8.10 10.78 9.58
C GLU A 83 6.82 10.00 9.92
N ALA A 84 6.24 9.31 8.94
CA ALA A 84 5.04 8.50 9.13
C ALA A 84 5.28 7.32 10.10
N ILE A 85 6.41 6.63 9.97
CA ILE A 85 6.81 5.56 10.89
C ILE A 85 6.94 6.09 12.32
N ARG A 86 7.57 7.25 12.52
CA ARG A 86 7.71 7.85 13.86
C ARG A 86 6.36 8.25 14.46
N ALA A 87 5.53 8.93 13.68
CA ALA A 87 4.23 9.42 14.14
C ALA A 87 3.25 8.25 14.43
N LEU A 88 3.15 7.28 13.51
CA LEU A 88 2.27 6.13 13.68
C LEU A 88 2.82 5.08 14.63
N GLY A 89 4.15 5.03 14.85
CA GLY A 89 4.79 4.08 15.77
C GLY A 89 4.31 4.20 17.21
N ALA A 90 4.01 5.42 17.65
CA ALA A 90 3.45 5.67 18.97
C ALA A 90 2.04 5.07 19.15
N VAL A 91 1.32 4.89 18.04
CA VAL A 91 -0.08 4.42 18.02
C VAL A 91 -0.18 2.94 17.71
N LEU A 92 0.52 2.49 16.67
CA LEU A 92 0.43 1.12 16.15
C LEU A 92 1.35 0.14 16.90
N GLY A 93 2.39 0.67 17.53
CA GLY A 93 3.40 -0.12 18.24
C GLY A 93 4.46 -0.73 17.31
N ARG A 94 5.62 -1.00 17.92
CA ARG A 94 6.80 -1.54 17.22
C ARG A 94 6.64 -2.95 16.64
N GLU A 95 5.61 -3.66 17.05
CA GLU A 95 5.31 -4.99 16.50
C GLU A 95 4.50 -4.91 15.21
N ALA A 96 3.86 -3.76 14.95
CA ALA A 96 3.01 -3.55 13.79
C ALA A 96 3.67 -2.76 12.66
N ILE A 97 4.74 -1.98 12.96
CA ILE A 97 5.46 -1.16 11.96
C ILE A 97 6.95 -1.08 12.27
N PRO A 98 7.81 -0.71 11.30
CA PRO A 98 9.22 -0.47 11.53
C PRO A 98 9.50 0.60 12.58
N GLN A 99 10.74 0.61 13.09
CA GLN A 99 11.30 1.71 13.88
C GLN A 99 12.42 2.37 13.07
N VAL A 100 12.41 3.68 12.96
CA VAL A 100 13.48 4.42 12.27
C VAL A 100 14.76 4.36 13.09
N VAL A 101 15.83 3.87 12.49
CA VAL A 101 17.19 3.78 13.07
C VAL A 101 18.02 5.00 12.67
N HIS A 102 17.98 5.37 11.38
CA HIS A 102 18.77 6.49 10.85
C HIS A 102 18.09 7.15 9.66
N VAL A 103 18.37 8.44 9.47
CA VAL A 103 17.94 9.21 8.30
C VAL A 103 19.14 9.96 7.73
N GLY A 104 19.58 9.55 6.53
CA GLY A 104 20.65 10.19 5.77
C GLY A 104 20.07 11.16 4.76
N ILE A 105 20.03 12.46 5.12
CA ILE A 105 19.37 13.50 4.31
C ILE A 105 20.07 13.68 2.97
N GLU A 106 21.39 13.76 2.98
CA GLU A 106 22.21 14.04 1.77
C GLU A 106 22.11 12.95 0.70
N ASN A 107 21.88 11.69 1.11
CA ASN A 107 21.84 10.53 0.22
C ASN A 107 20.43 10.00 -0.01
N TYR A 108 19.40 10.62 0.58
CA TYR A 108 18.01 10.14 0.56
C TYR A 108 17.89 8.70 1.04
N VAL A 109 18.47 8.42 2.21
CA VAL A 109 18.50 7.09 2.83
C VAL A 109 17.70 7.09 4.12
N VAL A 110 16.92 6.04 4.34
CA VAL A 110 16.32 5.72 5.64
C VAL A 110 16.69 4.30 6.02
N ILE A 111 17.14 4.13 7.26
CA ILE A 111 17.41 2.83 7.87
C ILE A 111 16.36 2.60 8.94
N MET A 112 15.74 1.43 8.90
CA MET A 112 14.68 1.05 9.82
C MET A 112 14.81 -0.41 10.23
N THR A 113 14.14 -0.80 11.31
CA THR A 113 14.06 -2.21 11.70
C THR A 113 13.31 -3.02 10.63
N ALA A 114 13.78 -4.22 10.37
CA ALA A 114 13.10 -5.14 9.45
C ALA A 114 11.89 -5.81 10.14
N ALA A 115 10.96 -6.32 9.32
CA ALA A 115 9.89 -7.18 9.80
C ALA A 115 10.45 -8.40 10.53
N PRO A 116 9.72 -9.01 11.47
CA PRO A 116 10.15 -10.23 12.15
C PRO A 116 10.61 -11.31 11.15
N PRO A 117 11.61 -12.12 11.46
CA PRO A 117 12.01 -13.25 10.62
C PRO A 117 10.79 -14.12 10.29
N GLU A 118 10.82 -14.76 9.11
CA GLU A 118 9.74 -15.63 8.61
C GLU A 118 8.40 -14.93 8.31
N SER A 119 8.38 -13.57 8.36
CA SER A 119 7.22 -12.84 7.87
C SER A 119 7.08 -13.02 6.35
N VAL A 120 5.87 -13.35 5.90
CA VAL A 120 5.53 -13.59 4.50
C VAL A 120 4.66 -12.43 4.00
N MET A 121 4.92 -11.97 2.80
CA MET A 121 4.08 -10.96 2.15
C MET A 121 2.67 -11.52 1.94
N TRP A 122 1.64 -10.84 2.46
CA TRP A 122 0.26 -11.34 2.32
C TRP A 122 -0.17 -11.53 0.86
N LYS A 123 0.37 -10.71 -0.04
CA LYS A 123 0.17 -10.86 -1.50
C LYS A 123 0.51 -12.27 -1.98
N GLU A 124 1.63 -12.84 -1.53
CA GLU A 124 2.08 -14.18 -1.92
C GLU A 124 1.12 -15.26 -1.41
N ALA A 125 0.76 -15.21 -0.13
CA ALA A 125 -0.21 -16.13 0.45
C ALA A 125 -1.57 -16.10 -0.30
N LEU A 126 -2.05 -14.88 -0.62
CA LEU A 126 -3.27 -14.72 -1.39
C LEU A 126 -3.16 -15.28 -2.82
N LEU A 127 -2.02 -15.09 -3.51
CA LEU A 127 -1.82 -15.65 -4.85
C LEU A 127 -1.76 -17.17 -4.86
N ASP A 128 -1.34 -17.77 -3.75
CA ASP A 128 -1.37 -19.24 -3.53
C ASP A 128 -2.78 -19.74 -3.14
N GLY A 129 -3.78 -18.88 -3.06
CA GLY A 129 -5.14 -19.23 -2.61
C GLY A 129 -5.27 -19.45 -1.10
N ARG A 130 -4.22 -19.11 -0.33
CA ARG A 130 -4.24 -19.16 1.14
C ARG A 130 -4.85 -17.88 1.68
N VAL A 131 -6.13 -17.93 2.02
CA VAL A 131 -6.92 -16.78 2.50
C VAL A 131 -7.29 -16.98 3.97
N ASP A 132 -6.61 -16.23 4.84
CA ASP A 132 -6.85 -16.26 6.27
C ASP A 132 -7.76 -15.09 6.69
N MET A 133 -8.92 -15.43 7.27
CA MET A 133 -9.92 -14.45 7.72
C MET A 133 -9.43 -13.65 8.93
N ALA A 134 -8.55 -14.21 9.76
CA ALA A 134 -7.97 -13.49 10.89
C ALA A 134 -7.02 -12.40 10.42
N VAL A 135 -6.24 -12.65 9.37
CA VAL A 135 -5.38 -11.65 8.74
C VAL A 135 -6.23 -10.53 8.11
N ALA A 136 -7.30 -10.88 7.39
CA ALA A 136 -8.20 -9.89 6.81
C ALA A 136 -8.83 -8.98 7.88
N ARG A 137 -9.33 -9.58 8.97
CA ARG A 137 -9.88 -8.86 10.13
C ARG A 137 -8.83 -7.95 10.76
N ARG A 138 -7.63 -8.47 10.98
CA ARG A 138 -6.52 -7.68 11.56
C ARG A 138 -6.13 -6.51 10.68
N ALA A 139 -6.10 -6.67 9.35
CA ALA A 139 -5.84 -5.58 8.41
C ALA A 139 -6.92 -4.48 8.51
N GLY A 140 -8.20 -4.85 8.62
CA GLY A 140 -9.29 -3.89 8.85
C GLY A 140 -9.14 -3.15 10.19
N THR A 141 -8.78 -3.86 11.27
CA THR A 141 -8.53 -3.26 12.59
C THR A 141 -7.35 -2.28 12.56
N LEU A 142 -6.26 -2.64 11.88
CA LEU A 142 -5.06 -1.80 11.77
C LEU A 142 -5.37 -0.50 11.02
N LEU A 143 -6.11 -0.59 9.91
CA LEU A 143 -6.56 0.59 9.17
C LEU A 143 -7.48 1.47 10.02
N ALA A 144 -8.43 0.90 10.74
CA ALA A 144 -9.31 1.64 11.65
C ALA A 144 -8.52 2.38 12.74
N LEU A 145 -7.49 1.74 13.29
CA LEU A 145 -6.61 2.34 14.30
C LEU A 145 -5.82 3.51 13.72
N MET A 146 -5.28 3.41 12.50
CA MET A 146 -4.61 4.52 11.80
C MET A 146 -5.58 5.70 11.61
N ILE A 147 -6.78 5.46 11.11
CA ILE A 147 -7.80 6.48 10.87
C ILE A 147 -8.17 7.18 12.18
N THR A 148 -8.55 6.42 13.20
CA THR A 148 -9.11 6.97 14.43
C THR A 148 -8.06 7.69 15.27
N SER A 149 -6.83 7.21 15.30
CA SER A 149 -5.77 7.81 16.10
C SER A 149 -5.22 9.09 15.48
N SER A 150 -5.00 9.11 14.17
CA SER A 150 -4.52 10.31 13.49
C SER A 150 -5.51 11.47 13.57
N ARG A 151 -6.83 11.20 13.62
CA ARG A 151 -7.86 12.23 13.79
C ARG A 151 -7.86 12.90 15.17
N ARG A 152 -7.31 12.24 16.18
CA ARG A 152 -7.29 12.76 17.57
C ARG A 152 -6.17 13.75 17.81
N ASP A 153 -5.14 13.77 16.97
CA ASP A 153 -3.99 14.64 17.13
C ASP A 153 -3.82 15.54 15.89
N PRO A 154 -4.05 16.87 16.05
CA PRO A 154 -3.89 17.84 14.97
C PRO A 154 -2.49 17.88 14.35
N ALA A 155 -1.46 17.36 15.04
CA ALA A 155 -0.09 17.29 14.53
C ALA A 155 -0.02 16.44 13.26
N PHE A 156 -0.84 15.40 13.13
CA PHE A 156 -0.91 14.58 11.90
C PHE A 156 -1.37 15.40 10.70
N ALA A 157 -2.40 16.21 10.86
CA ALA A 157 -2.91 17.05 9.77
C ALA A 157 -1.85 18.03 9.25
N LYS A 158 -1.02 18.56 10.15
CA LYS A 158 0.08 19.47 9.80
C LYS A 158 1.24 18.70 9.16
N ALA A 159 1.69 17.60 9.74
CA ALA A 159 2.83 16.81 9.29
C ALA A 159 2.58 16.22 7.89
N PHE A 160 1.35 15.76 7.62
CA PHE A 160 0.99 15.06 6.39
C PHE A 160 0.14 15.89 5.42
N ALA A 161 0.16 17.23 5.53
CA ALA A 161 -0.64 18.13 4.70
C ALA A 161 -0.28 18.09 3.20
N ASP A 162 0.99 17.88 2.88
CA ASP A 162 1.48 17.79 1.51
C ASP A 162 1.06 16.46 0.85
N ARG A 163 0.52 16.54 -0.36
CA ARG A 163 0.01 15.42 -1.16
C ARG A 163 0.74 15.25 -2.49
N THR A 164 1.86 15.92 -2.67
CA THR A 164 2.62 15.88 -3.94
C THR A 164 2.98 14.45 -4.33
N VAL A 165 3.48 13.66 -3.39
CA VAL A 165 3.84 12.25 -3.64
C VAL A 165 2.61 11.39 -3.95
N PHE A 166 1.48 11.63 -3.28
CA PHE A 166 0.22 10.95 -3.59
C PHE A 166 -0.27 11.29 -5.01
N GLU A 167 -0.17 12.55 -5.42
CA GLU A 167 -0.46 12.98 -6.78
C GLU A 167 0.42 12.23 -7.79
N GLN A 168 1.74 12.22 -7.59
CA GLN A 168 2.73 11.62 -8.49
C GLN A 168 2.63 10.10 -8.59
N LEU A 169 2.32 9.42 -7.47
CA LEU A 169 2.37 7.96 -7.39
C LEU A 169 0.99 7.28 -7.41
N ARG A 170 -0.11 8.03 -7.25
CA ARG A 170 -1.47 7.47 -7.22
C ARG A 170 -2.44 8.19 -8.15
N ILE A 171 -2.62 9.50 -8.02
CA ILE A 171 -3.63 10.20 -8.82
C ILE A 171 -3.27 10.16 -10.30
N ASP A 172 -2.08 10.61 -10.68
CA ASP A 172 -1.67 10.62 -12.09
C ASP A 172 -1.63 9.21 -12.71
N PRO A 173 -0.86 8.24 -12.16
CA PRO A 173 -0.69 6.95 -12.81
C PRO A 173 -1.92 6.03 -12.74
N TYR A 174 -2.79 6.19 -11.75
CA TYR A 174 -3.97 5.34 -11.58
C TYR A 174 -5.23 6.00 -12.13
N TYR A 175 -5.54 7.23 -11.69
CA TYR A 175 -6.82 7.86 -12.04
C TYR A 175 -6.76 8.61 -13.36
N ARG A 176 -5.83 9.57 -13.54
CA ARG A 176 -5.76 10.37 -14.77
C ARG A 176 -5.39 9.53 -15.99
N THR A 177 -4.44 8.61 -15.84
CA THR A 177 -4.09 7.69 -16.93
C THR A 177 -5.28 6.82 -17.32
N THR A 178 -6.08 6.33 -16.35
CA THR A 178 -7.29 5.56 -16.61
C THR A 178 -8.38 6.41 -17.27
N ALA A 179 -8.59 7.64 -16.77
CA ALA A 179 -9.53 8.59 -17.37
C ALA A 179 -9.18 8.93 -18.83
N ALA A 180 -7.88 9.03 -19.13
CA ALA A 180 -7.41 9.26 -20.50
C ALA A 180 -7.70 8.07 -21.45
N ARG A 181 -7.68 6.83 -20.92
CA ARG A 181 -7.93 5.59 -21.68
C ARG A 181 -9.43 5.23 -21.76
N HIS A 182 -10.26 5.78 -20.88
CA HIS A 182 -11.72 5.55 -20.81
C HIS A 182 -12.46 6.88 -20.88
N ALA A 183 -12.57 7.43 -22.11
CA ALA A 183 -13.11 8.78 -22.33
C ALA A 183 -14.54 8.97 -21.83
N ASP A 184 -15.35 7.92 -21.86
CA ASP A 184 -16.73 7.91 -21.38
C ASP A 184 -16.86 7.90 -19.85
N LEU A 185 -15.82 7.48 -19.13
CA LEU A 185 -15.74 7.51 -17.67
C LEU A 185 -14.95 8.71 -17.14
N ARG A 186 -14.33 9.50 -18.03
CA ARG A 186 -13.43 10.60 -17.64
C ARG A 186 -14.06 11.52 -16.61
N ALA A 187 -15.25 12.04 -16.89
CA ALA A 187 -15.93 12.97 -16.01
C ALA A 187 -16.21 12.40 -14.62
N LEU A 188 -16.55 11.11 -14.53
CA LEU A 188 -16.78 10.42 -13.25
C LEU A 188 -15.49 10.24 -12.47
N ILE A 189 -14.39 9.89 -13.14
CA ILE A 189 -13.09 9.70 -12.48
C ILE A 189 -12.52 11.05 -12.05
N GLU A 190 -12.61 12.10 -12.86
CA GLU A 190 -12.19 13.46 -12.50
C GLU A 190 -13.01 13.98 -11.30
N LYS A 191 -14.32 13.77 -11.31
CA LYS A 191 -15.18 14.12 -10.18
C LYS A 191 -14.81 13.35 -8.90
N LEU A 192 -14.46 12.06 -9.01
CA LEU A 192 -13.98 11.28 -7.86
C LEU A 192 -12.67 11.83 -7.30
N ILE A 193 -11.74 12.25 -8.16
CA ILE A 193 -10.49 12.90 -7.73
C ILE A 193 -10.82 14.19 -6.96
N GLU A 194 -11.68 15.05 -7.50
CA GLU A 194 -12.08 16.30 -6.86
C GLU A 194 -12.73 16.06 -5.49
N ASP A 195 -13.71 15.14 -5.42
CA ASP A 195 -14.42 14.81 -4.19
C ASP A 195 -13.47 14.29 -3.11
N SER A 196 -12.60 13.33 -3.47
CA SER A 196 -11.59 12.78 -2.55
C SER A 196 -10.56 13.83 -2.13
N TRP A 197 -10.24 14.79 -3.02
CA TRP A 197 -9.29 15.87 -2.70
C TRP A 197 -9.82 16.84 -1.65
N GLN A 198 -11.15 17.01 -1.56
CA GLN A 198 -11.80 17.83 -0.53
C GLN A 198 -11.80 17.14 0.84
N VAL A 199 -11.74 15.81 0.89
CA VAL A 199 -11.71 15.06 2.15
C VAL A 199 -10.30 15.14 2.75
N ARG A 200 -10.22 15.70 3.98
CA ARG A 200 -8.97 15.86 4.74
C ARG A 200 -9.23 15.48 6.18
N THR A 201 -9.36 14.19 6.44
CA THR A 201 -9.89 13.72 7.72
C THR A 201 -9.00 12.81 8.53
N SER A 202 -8.04 12.12 7.91
CA SER A 202 -7.13 11.22 8.61
C SER A 202 -5.82 11.04 7.84
N THR A 203 -4.83 10.42 8.48
CA THR A 203 -3.65 9.91 7.76
C THR A 203 -4.09 8.75 6.87
N VAL A 204 -3.68 8.83 5.61
CA VAL A 204 -3.83 7.82 4.57
C VAL A 204 -2.45 7.24 4.30
N HIS A 205 -2.32 5.92 4.26
CA HIS A 205 -1.08 5.23 3.92
C HIS A 205 -0.69 5.46 2.44
N GLY A 206 -1.70 5.47 1.57
CA GLY A 206 -1.55 5.69 0.14
C GLY A 206 -1.03 4.47 -0.65
N ASP A 207 -0.66 3.37 0.03
CA ASP A 207 -0.33 2.08 -0.56
C ASP A 207 -0.72 0.91 0.36
N TYR A 208 -1.90 1.02 1.00
CA TYR A 208 -2.40 0.01 1.93
C TYR A 208 -2.85 -1.25 1.17
N SER A 209 -1.90 -2.11 0.85
CA SER A 209 -2.10 -3.25 -0.03
C SER A 209 -1.44 -4.52 0.50
N PRO A 210 -1.84 -5.73 0.05
CA PRO A 210 -1.28 -6.99 0.55
C PRO A 210 0.23 -7.15 0.34
N LYS A 211 0.85 -6.40 -0.56
CA LYS A 211 2.32 -6.43 -0.73
C LYS A 211 3.05 -5.73 0.44
N ASN A 212 2.39 -4.79 1.10
CA ASN A 212 2.93 -4.00 2.20
C ASN A 212 2.47 -4.49 3.58
N LEU A 213 1.72 -5.58 3.62
CA LEU A 213 1.31 -6.29 4.83
C LEU A 213 2.13 -7.59 4.94
N LEU A 214 3.14 -7.59 5.82
CA LEU A 214 3.95 -8.76 6.10
C LEU A 214 3.34 -9.52 7.27
N VAL A 215 3.05 -10.81 7.09
CA VAL A 215 2.29 -11.62 8.02
C VAL A 215 3.17 -12.68 8.66
N LYS A 216 3.10 -12.80 9.99
CA LYS A 216 3.67 -13.90 10.76
C LYS A 216 2.64 -14.40 11.76
N GLY A 217 2.06 -15.59 11.53
CA GLY A 217 0.89 -16.01 12.27
C GLY A 217 -0.24 -15.00 12.14
N ASN A 218 -0.77 -14.51 13.26
CA ASN A 218 -1.83 -13.50 13.30
C ASN A 218 -1.30 -12.06 13.35
N LEU A 219 0.02 -11.85 13.34
CA LEU A 219 0.61 -10.51 13.37
C LEU A 219 0.73 -9.96 11.96
N ILE A 220 0.48 -8.66 11.83
CA ILE A 220 0.73 -7.89 10.61
C ILE A 220 1.77 -6.83 10.92
N PHE A 221 2.79 -6.79 10.08
CA PHE A 221 3.80 -5.75 10.07
C PHE A 221 3.63 -4.92 8.79
N LEU A 222 3.18 -3.69 8.93
CA LEU A 222 2.89 -2.76 7.84
C LEU A 222 4.14 -1.97 7.48
N ILE A 223 4.44 -1.87 6.19
CA ILE A 223 5.63 -1.21 5.64
C ILE A 223 5.27 -0.25 4.51
N ASP A 224 6.23 0.56 4.08
CA ASP A 224 6.18 1.37 2.85
C ASP A 224 5.26 2.59 2.93
N PHE A 225 5.56 3.49 3.88
CA PHE A 225 4.77 4.69 4.18
C PHE A 225 5.15 5.92 3.31
N GLU A 226 5.88 5.75 2.21
CA GLU A 226 6.40 6.86 1.39
C GLU A 226 5.32 7.75 0.76
N VAL A 227 4.09 7.23 0.63
CA VAL A 227 2.92 7.95 0.06
C VAL A 227 1.99 8.49 1.15
N ALA A 228 2.37 8.39 2.42
CA ALA A 228 1.52 8.81 3.52
C ALA A 228 1.18 10.31 3.44
N HIS A 229 -0.11 10.64 3.62
CA HIS A 229 -0.61 12.01 3.56
C HIS A 229 -1.88 12.18 4.40
N TRP A 230 -2.28 13.44 4.64
CA TRP A 230 -3.55 13.78 5.27
C TRP A 230 -4.66 13.86 4.22
N GLY A 231 -5.62 12.94 4.24
CA GLY A 231 -6.55 12.80 3.15
C GLY A 231 -7.81 12.01 3.43
N ASP A 232 -8.29 11.37 2.37
CA ASP A 232 -9.51 10.55 2.35
C ASP A 232 -9.19 9.09 2.69
N PRO A 233 -9.59 8.59 3.88
CA PRO A 233 -9.36 7.19 4.27
C PRO A 233 -10.08 6.18 3.38
N ALA A 234 -11.08 6.59 2.60
CA ALA A 234 -11.77 5.71 1.66
C ALA A 234 -10.82 5.15 0.59
N PHE A 235 -9.74 5.91 0.26
CA PHE A 235 -8.71 5.44 -0.65
C PHE A 235 -8.02 4.16 -0.16
N ASP A 236 -7.53 4.14 1.08
CA ASP A 236 -6.82 2.97 1.63
C ASP A 236 -7.74 1.74 1.76
N ALA A 237 -8.98 1.95 2.20
CA ALA A 237 -9.98 0.89 2.27
C ALA A 237 -10.22 0.28 0.88
N ALA A 238 -10.46 1.12 -0.12
CA ALA A 238 -10.65 0.69 -1.50
C ALA A 238 -9.41 0.04 -2.09
N PHE A 239 -8.21 0.56 -1.77
CA PHE A 239 -6.95 0.03 -2.29
C PHE A 239 -6.70 -1.40 -1.83
N LEU A 240 -7.01 -1.72 -0.58
CA LEU A 240 -6.91 -3.09 -0.08
C LEU A 240 -8.02 -3.99 -0.63
N LEU A 241 -9.28 -3.53 -0.63
CA LEU A 241 -10.40 -4.26 -1.23
C LEU A 241 -10.14 -4.58 -2.70
N ASN A 242 -9.65 -3.62 -3.49
CA ASN A 242 -9.29 -3.81 -4.89
C ASN A 242 -8.37 -5.04 -5.10
N HIS A 243 -7.39 -5.23 -4.22
CA HIS A 243 -6.49 -6.36 -4.32
C HIS A 243 -7.13 -7.71 -4.00
N LEU A 244 -8.13 -7.75 -3.12
CA LEU A 244 -8.92 -8.96 -2.84
C LEU A 244 -9.85 -9.28 -4.02
N PHE A 245 -10.55 -8.27 -4.54
CA PHE A 245 -11.43 -8.42 -5.70
C PHE A 245 -10.66 -8.88 -6.94
N LEU A 246 -9.54 -8.24 -7.28
CA LEU A 246 -8.72 -8.65 -8.41
C LEU A 246 -8.26 -10.11 -8.32
N LYS A 247 -7.95 -10.60 -7.11
CA LYS A 247 -7.59 -12.01 -6.90
C LYS A 247 -8.78 -12.95 -7.07
N ALA A 248 -9.99 -12.52 -6.69
CA ALA A 248 -11.21 -13.28 -6.96
C ALA A 248 -11.45 -13.43 -8.48
N PHE A 249 -11.25 -12.35 -9.25
CA PHE A 249 -11.33 -12.39 -10.72
C PHE A 249 -10.19 -13.22 -11.36
N HIS A 250 -9.00 -13.21 -10.76
CA HIS A 250 -7.86 -13.99 -11.22
C HIS A 250 -8.03 -15.49 -10.95
N GLN A 251 -8.55 -15.84 -9.77
CA GLN A 251 -8.71 -17.21 -9.30
C GLN A 251 -10.16 -17.49 -8.88
N PRO A 252 -11.10 -17.63 -9.83
CA PRO A 252 -12.53 -17.79 -9.54
C PRO A 252 -12.85 -18.94 -8.57
N ARG A 253 -12.05 -20.01 -8.61
CA ARG A 253 -12.19 -21.17 -7.70
C ARG A 253 -12.06 -20.81 -6.21
N PHE A 254 -11.36 -19.73 -5.91
CA PHE A 254 -11.18 -19.20 -4.56
C PHE A 254 -11.97 -17.88 -4.35
N GLY A 255 -12.80 -17.47 -5.32
CA GLY A 255 -13.51 -16.20 -5.33
C GLY A 255 -14.26 -15.93 -4.03
N GLU A 256 -14.99 -16.92 -3.53
CA GLU A 256 -15.76 -16.78 -2.29
C GLU A 256 -14.89 -16.55 -1.06
N LEU A 257 -13.69 -17.15 -0.99
CA LEU A 257 -12.76 -16.90 0.10
C LEU A 257 -12.25 -15.45 0.09
N TYR A 258 -11.95 -14.91 -1.08
CA TYR A 258 -11.52 -13.49 -1.19
C TYR A 258 -12.67 -12.53 -0.86
N PHE A 259 -13.90 -12.83 -1.26
CA PHE A 259 -15.07 -12.01 -0.91
C PHE A 259 -15.40 -12.09 0.57
N SER A 260 -15.25 -13.26 1.20
CA SER A 260 -15.39 -13.42 2.65
C SER A 260 -14.30 -12.62 3.38
N ALA A 261 -13.06 -12.65 2.92
CA ALA A 261 -11.98 -11.85 3.49
C ALA A 261 -12.25 -10.33 3.35
N ALA A 262 -12.81 -9.88 2.21
CA ALA A 262 -13.23 -8.50 2.03
C ALA A 262 -14.31 -8.09 3.03
N GLY A 263 -15.30 -8.97 3.28
CA GLY A 263 -16.35 -8.77 4.31
C GLY A 263 -15.78 -8.70 5.73
N GLU A 264 -14.85 -9.58 6.09
CA GLU A 264 -14.20 -9.58 7.41
C GLU A 264 -13.36 -8.31 7.64
N LEU A 265 -12.57 -7.92 6.64
CA LEU A 265 -11.80 -6.67 6.66
C LEU A 265 -12.72 -5.46 6.87
N TRP A 266 -13.76 -5.36 6.07
CA TRP A 266 -14.72 -4.26 6.13
C TRP A 266 -15.44 -4.17 7.46
N ARG A 267 -15.92 -5.31 7.97
CA ARG A 267 -16.60 -5.37 9.27
C ARG A 267 -15.68 -4.88 10.39
N ALA A 268 -14.42 -5.32 10.42
CA ALA A 268 -13.44 -4.90 11.40
C ALA A 268 -13.12 -3.41 11.30
N LEU A 269 -12.98 -2.88 10.07
CA LEU A 269 -12.79 -1.47 9.81
C LEU A 269 -13.98 -0.64 10.32
N ARG A 270 -15.21 -1.03 9.99
CA ARG A 270 -16.43 -0.31 10.40
C ARG A 270 -16.62 -0.31 11.92
N VAL A 271 -16.40 -1.46 12.58
CA VAL A 271 -16.44 -1.54 14.05
C VAL A 271 -15.37 -0.62 14.67
N GLY A 272 -14.15 -0.64 14.16
CA GLY A 272 -13.07 0.19 14.69
C GLY A 272 -13.25 1.70 14.43
N THR A 273 -14.08 2.08 13.46
CA THR A 273 -14.37 3.48 13.12
C THR A 273 -15.78 3.95 13.55
N GLU A 274 -16.56 3.14 14.25
CA GLU A 274 -17.96 3.47 14.61
C GLU A 274 -18.13 4.78 15.39
N LYS A 275 -17.11 5.16 16.18
CA LYS A 275 -17.12 6.38 17.02
C LYS A 275 -16.63 7.64 16.30
N VAL A 276 -16.32 7.55 14.99
CA VAL A 276 -15.87 8.67 14.19
C VAL A 276 -16.78 8.87 12.98
N THR A 277 -17.13 10.12 12.70
CA THR A 277 -17.92 10.46 11.51
C THR A 277 -16.99 10.54 10.31
N LEU A 278 -17.18 9.66 9.33
CA LEU A 278 -16.40 9.60 8.09
C LEU A 278 -17.19 10.07 6.85
N GLY A 279 -18.34 10.71 7.06
CA GLY A 279 -19.21 11.17 5.95
C GLY A 279 -19.68 9.99 5.08
N ASP A 280 -19.62 10.18 3.77
CA ASP A 280 -20.04 9.19 2.75
C ASP A 280 -18.95 8.12 2.47
N PHE A 281 -18.33 7.63 3.53
CA PHE A 281 -17.14 6.76 3.47
C PHE A 281 -17.34 5.49 2.64
N GLU A 282 -18.48 4.82 2.79
CA GLU A 282 -18.73 3.56 2.09
C GLU A 282 -18.90 3.78 0.59
N ASN A 283 -19.73 4.74 0.18
CA ASN A 283 -19.90 5.09 -1.23
C ASN A 283 -18.58 5.57 -1.85
N MET A 284 -17.82 6.44 -1.16
CA MET A 284 -16.50 6.87 -1.63
C MET A 284 -15.55 5.68 -1.81
N THR A 285 -15.55 4.73 -0.86
CA THR A 285 -14.75 3.50 -0.98
C THR A 285 -15.12 2.69 -2.21
N MET A 286 -16.42 2.52 -2.51
CA MET A 286 -16.86 1.75 -3.68
C MET A 286 -16.56 2.48 -5.01
N ARG A 287 -16.66 3.80 -5.05
CA ARG A 287 -16.23 4.60 -6.22
C ARG A 287 -14.71 4.47 -6.46
N HIS A 288 -13.91 4.58 -5.41
CA HIS A 288 -12.47 4.32 -5.49
C HIS A 288 -12.18 2.88 -5.92
N LEU A 289 -12.91 1.88 -5.40
CA LEU A 289 -12.74 0.49 -5.79
C LEU A 289 -12.93 0.30 -7.31
N GLY A 290 -13.99 0.87 -7.87
CA GLY A 290 -14.24 0.82 -9.32
C GLY A 290 -13.08 1.44 -10.13
N ALA A 291 -12.67 2.66 -9.78
CA ALA A 291 -11.59 3.35 -10.47
C ALA A 291 -10.23 2.62 -10.33
N LEU A 292 -9.92 2.11 -9.13
CA LEU A 292 -8.69 1.36 -8.87
C LEU A 292 -8.66 0.01 -9.58
N MET A 293 -9.76 -0.74 -9.61
CA MET A 293 -9.82 -2.00 -10.37
C MET A 293 -9.57 -1.77 -11.85
N LEU A 294 -10.14 -0.70 -12.42
CA LEU A 294 -9.91 -0.33 -13.82
C LEU A 294 -8.45 0.09 -14.04
N ALA A 295 -7.89 0.90 -13.13
CA ALA A 295 -6.50 1.34 -13.17
C ALA A 295 -5.49 0.17 -13.07
N ARG A 296 -5.84 -0.90 -12.35
CA ARG A 296 -4.99 -2.09 -12.22
C ARG A 296 -5.07 -3.03 -13.43
N ILE A 297 -5.90 -2.71 -14.41
CA ILE A 297 -5.94 -3.37 -15.73
C ILE A 297 -5.36 -2.43 -16.79
N ASP A 298 -5.79 -1.16 -16.80
CA ASP A 298 -5.56 -0.23 -17.90
C ASP A 298 -4.76 1.04 -17.50
N GLY A 299 -4.29 1.15 -16.25
CA GLY A 299 -3.42 2.25 -15.80
C GLY A 299 -1.94 2.01 -16.07
N LYS A 300 -1.06 2.90 -15.52
CA LYS A 300 0.42 2.76 -15.64
C LYS A 300 1.00 1.58 -14.85
N SER A 301 0.26 1.03 -13.88
CA SER A 301 0.72 -0.06 -13.01
C SER A 301 -0.26 -1.24 -13.01
N PRO A 302 -0.44 -1.94 -14.13
CA PRO A 302 -1.34 -3.09 -14.20
C PRO A 302 -0.84 -4.23 -13.30
N VAL A 303 -1.77 -5.10 -12.85
CA VAL A 303 -1.38 -6.29 -12.10
C VAL A 303 -0.79 -7.35 -13.03
N GLU A 304 0.36 -7.89 -12.65
CA GLU A 304 1.13 -8.83 -13.45
C GLU A 304 0.50 -10.23 -13.58
N TYR A 305 -0.41 -10.59 -12.66
CA TYR A 305 -1.00 -11.92 -12.59
C TYR A 305 -2.30 -12.07 -13.41
N ILE A 306 -2.99 -11.02 -13.81
CA ILE A 306 -4.16 -11.08 -14.71
C ILE A 306 -3.69 -10.89 -16.16
N ARG A 307 -3.36 -11.99 -16.84
CA ARG A 307 -2.79 -11.97 -18.21
C ARG A 307 -3.82 -12.26 -19.29
N VAL A 308 -4.86 -13.04 -18.97
CA VAL A 308 -5.89 -13.49 -19.92
C VAL A 308 -6.86 -12.35 -20.18
N GLU A 309 -7.07 -11.98 -21.46
CA GLU A 309 -7.88 -10.83 -21.83
C GLU A 309 -9.35 -10.98 -21.38
N ALA A 310 -9.93 -12.16 -21.49
CA ALA A 310 -11.28 -12.42 -21.00
C ALA A 310 -11.42 -12.17 -19.47
N ALA A 311 -10.37 -12.36 -18.68
CA ALA A 311 -10.36 -12.03 -17.26
C ALA A 311 -10.26 -10.51 -17.05
N LYS A 312 -9.43 -9.82 -17.83
CA LYS A 312 -9.35 -8.35 -17.83
C LYS A 312 -10.70 -7.73 -18.19
N ASP A 313 -11.37 -8.25 -19.21
CA ASP A 313 -12.69 -7.75 -19.63
C ASP A 313 -13.76 -7.94 -18.56
N ARG A 314 -13.74 -9.05 -17.81
CA ARG A 314 -14.63 -9.21 -16.65
C ARG A 314 -14.36 -8.14 -15.59
N VAL A 315 -13.08 -7.86 -15.29
CA VAL A 315 -12.72 -6.78 -14.35
C VAL A 315 -13.18 -5.43 -14.88
N ARG A 316 -12.94 -5.11 -16.16
CA ARG A 316 -13.38 -3.85 -16.79
C ARG A 316 -14.90 -3.68 -16.67
N ARG A 317 -15.68 -4.68 -17.05
CA ARG A 317 -17.17 -4.62 -16.95
C ARG A 317 -17.64 -4.38 -15.53
N PHE A 318 -17.08 -5.11 -14.56
CA PHE A 318 -17.42 -4.94 -13.15
C PHE A 318 -17.04 -3.55 -12.63
N ALA A 319 -15.81 -3.10 -12.88
CA ALA A 319 -15.32 -1.80 -12.46
C ALA A 319 -16.14 -0.63 -13.05
N ARG A 320 -16.47 -0.73 -14.35
CA ARG A 320 -17.32 0.25 -15.05
C ARG A 320 -18.73 0.30 -14.43
N ARG A 321 -19.28 -0.86 -14.09
CA ARG A 321 -20.59 -0.93 -13.45
C ARG A 321 -20.59 -0.20 -12.10
N LEU A 322 -19.57 -0.37 -11.27
CA LEU A 322 -19.43 0.36 -10.00
C LEU A 322 -19.40 1.88 -10.20
N LEU A 323 -18.74 2.36 -11.25
CA LEU A 323 -18.61 3.79 -11.53
C LEU A 323 -19.89 4.39 -12.11
N LEU A 324 -20.62 3.63 -12.95
CA LEU A 324 -21.78 4.13 -13.71
C LEU A 324 -23.10 4.01 -12.94
N GLU A 325 -23.27 2.96 -12.13
CA GLU A 325 -24.56 2.61 -11.52
C GLU A 325 -24.62 2.90 -10.02
N GLY A 326 -23.51 3.38 -9.39
CA GLY A 326 -23.48 3.70 -7.95
C GLY A 326 -24.51 4.77 -7.53
N PRO A 327 -24.73 4.97 -6.23
CA PRO A 327 -23.90 4.52 -5.08
C PRO A 327 -24.12 3.06 -4.68
N TRP A 328 -23.08 2.44 -4.11
CA TRP A 328 -23.08 1.04 -3.69
C TRP A 328 -22.66 0.88 -2.23
N SER A 329 -23.28 -0.07 -1.53
CA SER A 329 -22.69 -0.66 -0.31
C SER A 329 -21.70 -1.76 -0.67
N LEU A 330 -20.85 -2.18 0.29
CA LEU A 330 -19.99 -3.35 0.07
C LEU A 330 -20.82 -4.63 -0.16
N GLU A 331 -21.94 -4.78 0.54
CA GLU A 331 -22.81 -5.95 0.39
C GLU A 331 -23.35 -6.10 -1.04
N GLU A 332 -23.89 -5.02 -1.59
CA GLU A 332 -24.36 -4.97 -3.00
C GLU A 332 -23.21 -5.24 -3.96
N THR A 333 -22.05 -4.62 -3.71
CA THR A 333 -20.83 -4.81 -4.50
C THR A 333 -20.38 -6.26 -4.52
N LEU A 334 -20.37 -6.94 -3.36
CA LEU A 334 -20.03 -8.36 -3.25
C LEU A 334 -21.05 -9.24 -3.99
N ALA A 335 -22.35 -8.93 -3.90
CA ALA A 335 -23.39 -9.68 -4.61
C ALA A 335 -23.22 -9.60 -6.14
N VAL A 336 -22.89 -8.42 -6.66
CA VAL A 336 -22.60 -8.22 -8.09
C VAL A 336 -21.30 -8.90 -8.50
N ALA A 337 -20.25 -8.80 -7.67
CA ALA A 337 -18.95 -9.41 -7.96
C ALA A 337 -19.03 -10.95 -8.03
N ARG A 338 -19.79 -11.59 -7.13
CA ARG A 338 -20.03 -13.05 -7.15
C ARG A 338 -20.62 -13.49 -8.50
N LYS A 339 -21.62 -12.76 -9.01
CA LYS A 339 -22.21 -13.04 -10.32
C LYS A 339 -21.19 -12.84 -11.45
N ALA A 340 -20.39 -11.79 -11.38
CA ALA A 340 -19.39 -11.47 -12.42
C ALA A 340 -18.21 -12.47 -12.43
N VAL A 341 -17.85 -13.06 -11.31
CA VAL A 341 -16.78 -14.07 -11.19
C VAL A 341 -17.30 -15.48 -11.54
N GLY A 342 -18.52 -15.82 -11.10
CA GLY A 342 -19.13 -17.15 -11.31
C GLY A 342 -19.83 -17.35 -12.64
N GLY A 343 -20.14 -16.28 -13.38
CA GLY A 343 -20.86 -16.35 -14.65
C GLY A 343 -20.01 -17.02 -15.73
N LYS A 344 -20.51 -18.14 -16.28
CA LYS A 344 -20.11 -18.61 -17.60
C LYS A 344 -20.36 -17.47 -18.57
N SER A 345 -19.40 -17.16 -19.44
CA SER A 345 -19.60 -16.18 -20.54
C SER A 345 -20.97 -16.40 -21.14
N GLU A 346 -21.90 -15.46 -20.93
CA GLU A 346 -22.98 -15.31 -21.87
C GLU A 346 -22.32 -14.87 -23.18
N VAL A 347 -22.30 -15.78 -24.12
CA VAL A 347 -21.84 -15.61 -25.49
C VAL A 347 -22.77 -14.65 -26.24
#